data_6094e6d2e994990682d549e2427ed90d
#
_entry.id   6094e6d2e994990682d549e2427ed90d
#
_cell.length_a   1.000
_cell.length_b   1.000
_cell.length_c   1.000
_cell.angle_alpha   90.00
_cell.angle_beta   90.00
_cell.angle_gamma   90.00
#
_symmetry.space_group_name_H-M   'P 1'
#
loop_
_entity.id
_entity.type
_entity.pdbx_description
1 polymer ?
#
loop_
_entity_poly.entity_id
_entity_poly.type
_entity_poly.pdbx_seq_one_letter_code
_entity_poly.pdbx_strand_id
1 'polypeptide(L)'
;MSKKINRNDPCWCGSGRKYKVCHEMFDDKIAKIAHQGHIVPTHNLIKNAEQIEKIKESAKINIAVLDEIQKTIHEGMSTAEIDKIVYDMTTDMGGIPAPLNYEGFPYSVCTSVNDQVCHGFPSPDVILKSGDIINVDCSTILNGYFSDSSRMFCIGDVSPEKKKLVDVTKEAMLKGLEQVKPWGFLGDMGQAVHDYVSVSYTHLRAHETRHD
;
A
#
# COMPACT_ATOMS: atom_id res chain seq x y z
N MET A 1 -10.70 -19.67 19.33
CA MET A 1 -11.46 -18.85 20.29
C MET A 1 -10.49 -18.02 21.10
N SER A 2 -10.48 -16.70 20.98
CA SER A 2 -9.62 -15.82 21.80
C SER A 2 -10.08 -15.91 23.26
N LYS A 3 -9.11 -16.05 24.19
CA LYS A 3 -9.39 -16.12 25.62
C LYS A 3 -10.10 -14.83 26.07
N LYS A 4 -11.26 -14.93 26.68
CA LYS A 4 -12.02 -13.77 27.18
C LYS A 4 -11.16 -13.06 28.22
N ILE A 5 -10.84 -11.79 27.99
CA ILE A 5 -10.06 -10.95 28.89
C ILE A 5 -10.95 -10.48 30.02
N ASN A 6 -10.51 -10.59 31.28
CA ASN A 6 -11.24 -10.07 32.42
C ASN A 6 -10.96 -8.56 32.62
N ARG A 7 -11.90 -7.85 33.19
CA ARG A 7 -11.82 -6.39 33.40
C ARG A 7 -10.58 -5.91 34.13
N ASN A 8 -10.02 -6.73 35.01
CA ASN A 8 -8.83 -6.40 35.81
C ASN A 8 -7.51 -6.93 35.22
N ASP A 9 -7.57 -7.73 34.16
CA ASP A 9 -6.38 -8.26 33.48
C ASP A 9 -5.61 -7.14 32.76
N PRO A 10 -4.30 -7.33 32.48
CA PRO A 10 -3.55 -6.45 31.61
C PRO A 10 -4.23 -6.34 30.24
N CYS A 11 -4.28 -5.13 29.68
CA CYS A 11 -4.90 -4.91 28.39
C CYS A 11 -4.13 -5.60 27.26
N TRP A 12 -4.85 -6.12 26.28
CA TRP A 12 -4.29 -6.79 25.09
C TRP A 12 -3.34 -5.89 24.27
N CYS A 13 -3.45 -4.57 24.39
CA CYS A 13 -2.61 -3.62 23.65
C CYS A 13 -1.16 -3.51 24.17
N GLY A 14 -0.80 -4.23 25.23
CA GLY A 14 0.55 -4.22 25.81
C GLY A 14 0.88 -2.98 26.66
N SER A 15 -0.07 -2.08 26.91
CA SER A 15 0.16 -0.85 27.70
C SER A 15 0.41 -1.07 29.21
N GLY A 16 0.25 -2.30 29.71
CA GLY A 16 0.32 -2.62 31.14
C GLY A 16 -0.88 -2.12 31.95
N ARG A 17 -1.79 -1.33 31.37
CA ARG A 17 -2.99 -0.83 32.04
C ARG A 17 -4.05 -1.92 32.14
N LYS A 18 -4.92 -1.86 33.16
CA LYS A 18 -6.06 -2.76 33.28
C LYS A 18 -7.01 -2.59 32.09
N TYR A 19 -7.54 -3.71 31.56
CA TYR A 19 -8.44 -3.71 30.41
C TYR A 19 -9.62 -2.75 30.56
N LYS A 20 -10.30 -2.73 31.71
CA LYS A 20 -11.47 -1.88 32.00
C LYS A 20 -11.22 -0.37 31.85
N VAL A 21 -9.97 0.08 32.03
CA VAL A 21 -9.60 1.50 31.92
C VAL A 21 -8.79 1.79 30.66
N CYS A 22 -8.65 0.81 29.78
CA CYS A 22 -7.87 0.91 28.54
C CYS A 22 -8.76 0.70 27.32
N HIS A 23 -9.13 -0.54 27.00
CA HIS A 23 -9.83 -0.86 25.76
C HIS A 23 -11.21 -1.52 25.94
N GLU A 24 -11.76 -1.68 27.14
CA GLU A 24 -13.09 -2.28 27.33
C GLU A 24 -14.16 -1.52 26.53
N MET A 25 -14.21 -0.18 26.64
CA MET A 25 -15.19 0.64 25.89
C MET A 25 -14.98 0.55 24.37
N PHE A 26 -13.75 0.42 23.93
CA PHE A 26 -13.43 0.24 22.52
C PHE A 26 -13.97 -1.11 22.02
N ASP A 27 -13.68 -2.20 22.73
CA ASP A 27 -14.13 -3.54 22.38
C ASP A 27 -15.66 -3.67 22.45
N ASP A 28 -16.31 -3.03 23.41
CA ASP A 28 -17.78 -2.97 23.50
C ASP A 28 -18.38 -2.27 22.27
N LYS A 29 -17.73 -1.21 21.77
CA LYS A 29 -18.18 -0.53 20.55
C LYS A 29 -17.99 -1.41 19.32
N ILE A 30 -16.83 -2.07 19.19
CA ILE A 30 -16.56 -3.03 18.12
C ILE A 30 -17.58 -4.17 18.15
N ALA A 31 -17.88 -4.74 19.31
CA ALA A 31 -18.86 -5.79 19.47
C ALA A 31 -20.26 -5.36 19.00
N LYS A 32 -20.67 -4.13 19.30
CA LYS A 32 -21.96 -3.58 18.83
C LYS A 32 -22.02 -3.49 17.30
N ILE A 33 -20.92 -3.04 16.66
CA ILE A 33 -20.81 -2.96 15.20
C ILE A 33 -20.86 -4.36 14.58
N ALA A 34 -20.15 -5.32 15.17
CA ALA A 34 -20.20 -6.72 14.73
C ALA A 34 -21.62 -7.33 14.82
N HIS A 35 -22.37 -7.01 15.89
CA HIS A 35 -23.78 -7.45 16.04
C HIS A 35 -24.71 -6.85 14.99
N GLN A 36 -24.35 -5.75 14.36
CA GLN A 36 -25.07 -5.17 13.23
C GLN A 36 -24.75 -5.84 11.89
N GLY A 37 -23.90 -6.89 11.88
CA GLY A 37 -23.53 -7.65 10.70
C GLY A 37 -22.29 -7.14 9.98
N HIS A 38 -21.58 -6.16 10.54
CA HIS A 38 -20.33 -5.66 9.95
C HIS A 38 -19.11 -6.52 10.30
N ILE A 39 -18.20 -6.65 9.36
CA ILE A 39 -16.88 -7.25 9.60
C ILE A 39 -16.04 -6.24 10.39
N VAL A 40 -15.44 -6.69 11.47
CA VAL A 40 -14.64 -5.85 12.38
C VAL A 40 -13.20 -6.37 12.49
N PRO A 41 -12.20 -5.49 12.70
CA PRO A 41 -10.82 -5.93 12.82
C PRO A 41 -10.61 -6.74 14.10
N THR A 42 -9.73 -7.73 14.03
CA THR A 42 -9.22 -8.46 15.19
C THR A 42 -8.12 -7.66 15.89
N HIS A 43 -7.86 -7.93 17.17
CA HIS A 43 -6.89 -7.17 17.96
C HIS A 43 -5.48 -7.13 17.37
N ASN A 44 -5.04 -8.19 16.69
CA ASN A 44 -3.73 -8.26 16.03
C ASN A 44 -3.59 -7.30 14.84
N LEU A 45 -4.69 -6.86 14.24
CA LEU A 45 -4.70 -5.86 13.18
C LEU A 45 -4.58 -4.42 13.71
N ILE A 46 -4.96 -4.21 14.99
CA ILE A 46 -4.93 -2.90 15.62
C ILE A 46 -3.52 -2.62 16.13
N LYS A 47 -2.89 -1.58 15.60
CA LYS A 47 -1.52 -1.20 15.93
C LYS A 47 -1.50 -0.18 17.07
N ASN A 48 -0.54 -0.33 17.99
CA ASN A 48 -0.25 0.69 18.99
C ASN A 48 0.67 1.79 18.44
N ALA A 49 0.88 2.86 19.20
CA ALA A 49 1.68 4.01 18.75
C ALA A 49 3.13 3.62 18.38
N GLU A 50 3.77 2.75 19.15
CA GLU A 50 5.13 2.27 18.87
C GLU A 50 5.20 1.50 17.54
N GLN A 51 4.23 0.62 17.29
CA GLN A 51 4.14 -0.13 16.04
C GLN A 51 3.90 0.78 14.84
N ILE A 52 3.07 1.82 15.02
CA ILE A 52 2.82 2.83 13.98
C ILE A 52 4.11 3.58 13.63
N GLU A 53 4.90 4.01 14.63
CA GLU A 53 6.19 4.67 14.35
C GLU A 53 7.16 3.76 13.61
N LYS A 54 7.24 2.47 13.97
CA LYS A 54 8.08 1.50 13.26
C LYS A 54 7.63 1.27 11.80
N ILE A 55 6.32 1.27 11.54
CA ILE A 55 5.79 1.24 10.17
C ILE A 55 6.19 2.50 9.41
N LYS A 56 6.11 3.68 10.05
CA LYS A 56 6.56 4.94 9.44
C LYS A 56 8.06 4.94 9.14
N GLU A 57 8.89 4.35 10.00
CA GLU A 57 10.32 4.20 9.74
C GLU A 57 10.58 3.35 8.49
N SER A 58 9.88 2.23 8.34
CA SER A 58 9.93 1.43 7.11
C SER A 58 9.46 2.25 5.88
N ALA A 59 8.37 3.00 6.01
CA ALA A 59 7.82 3.81 4.92
C ALA A 59 8.77 4.92 4.43
N LYS A 60 9.65 5.44 5.28
CA LYS A 60 10.67 6.41 4.87
C LYS A 60 11.64 5.84 3.83
N ILE A 61 11.93 4.54 3.91
CA ILE A 61 12.77 3.86 2.91
C ILE A 61 12.05 3.83 1.57
N ASN A 62 10.78 3.37 1.53
CA ASN A 62 10.00 3.36 0.29
C ASN A 62 9.91 4.75 -0.36
N ILE A 63 9.66 5.78 0.45
CA ILE A 63 9.58 7.16 -0.05
C ILE A 63 10.93 7.58 -0.67
N ALA A 64 12.05 7.33 0.03
CA ALA A 64 13.38 7.69 -0.47
C ALA A 64 13.71 6.95 -1.78
N VAL A 65 13.38 5.67 -1.88
CA VAL A 65 13.57 4.86 -3.09
C VAL A 65 12.75 5.41 -4.25
N LEU A 66 11.44 5.66 -4.05
CA LEU A 66 10.58 6.21 -5.10
C LEU A 66 10.97 7.63 -5.51
N ASP A 67 11.50 8.44 -4.59
CA ASP A 67 12.02 9.77 -4.88
C ASP A 67 13.32 9.71 -5.71
N GLU A 68 14.17 8.72 -5.47
CA GLU A 68 15.37 8.51 -6.29
C GLU A 68 15.03 8.00 -7.69
N ILE A 69 14.08 7.04 -7.78
CA ILE A 69 13.58 6.60 -9.08
C ILE A 69 13.01 7.79 -9.87
N GLN A 70 12.27 8.67 -9.24
CA GLN A 70 11.72 9.85 -9.91
C GLN A 70 12.78 10.78 -10.50
N LYS A 71 13.97 10.83 -9.93
CA LYS A 71 15.10 11.64 -10.44
C LYS A 71 15.86 10.94 -11.56
N THR A 72 15.88 9.61 -11.53
CA THR A 72 16.78 8.80 -12.38
C THR A 72 16.05 8.13 -13.54
N ILE A 73 14.75 7.87 -13.41
CA ILE A 73 13.98 7.18 -14.46
C ILE A 73 13.94 7.98 -15.77
N HIS A 74 14.23 7.31 -16.88
CA HIS A 74 14.29 7.97 -18.19
C HIS A 74 14.04 6.97 -19.32
N GLU A 75 13.78 7.49 -20.51
CA GLU A 75 13.74 6.70 -21.73
C GLU A 75 15.06 5.98 -21.98
N GLY A 76 15.00 4.70 -22.35
CA GLY A 76 16.18 3.84 -22.55
C GLY A 76 16.60 3.07 -21.29
N MET A 77 16.05 3.37 -20.12
CA MET A 77 16.30 2.62 -18.90
C MET A 77 15.54 1.29 -18.93
N SER A 78 16.18 0.20 -18.52
CA SER A 78 15.52 -1.10 -18.38
C SER A 78 14.81 -1.19 -17.03
N THR A 79 13.77 -2.04 -16.95
CA THR A 79 13.11 -2.28 -15.65
C THR A 79 14.00 -3.05 -14.67
N ALA A 80 15.02 -3.80 -15.17
CA ALA A 80 16.04 -4.42 -14.31
C ALA A 80 16.96 -3.39 -13.63
N GLU A 81 17.23 -2.24 -14.26
CA GLU A 81 17.97 -1.15 -13.61
C GLU A 81 17.17 -0.52 -12.48
N ILE A 82 15.84 -0.42 -12.64
CA ILE A 82 14.93 0.01 -11.56
C ILE A 82 15.01 -0.97 -10.38
N ASP A 83 14.94 -2.28 -10.64
CA ASP A 83 15.08 -3.31 -9.61
C ASP A 83 16.39 -3.19 -8.84
N LYS A 84 17.49 -2.94 -9.56
CA LYS A 84 18.81 -2.73 -8.94
C LYS A 84 18.81 -1.52 -8.02
N ILE A 85 18.23 -0.39 -8.43
CA ILE A 85 18.15 0.82 -7.59
C ILE A 85 17.33 0.51 -6.32
N VAL A 86 16.20 -0.17 -6.45
CA VAL A 86 15.34 -0.54 -5.32
C VAL A 86 16.10 -1.45 -4.36
N TYR A 87 16.78 -2.47 -4.87
CA TYR A 87 17.56 -3.40 -4.05
C TYR A 87 18.67 -2.67 -3.28
N ASP A 88 19.52 -1.94 -4.01
CA ASP A 88 20.69 -1.29 -3.43
C ASP A 88 20.27 -0.29 -2.35
N MET A 89 19.37 0.63 -2.67
CA MET A 89 18.93 1.66 -1.72
C MET A 89 18.19 1.06 -0.50
N THR A 90 17.32 0.10 -0.72
CA THR A 90 16.58 -0.53 0.40
C THR A 90 17.55 -1.21 1.36
N THR A 91 18.54 -1.94 0.83
CA THR A 91 19.53 -2.65 1.66
C THR A 91 20.53 -1.71 2.31
N ASP A 92 21.00 -0.66 1.62
CA ASP A 92 21.88 0.35 2.17
C ASP A 92 21.25 1.13 3.33
N MET A 93 19.92 1.31 3.29
CA MET A 93 19.15 1.91 4.38
C MET A 93 18.77 0.91 5.49
N GLY A 94 19.25 -0.35 5.42
CA GLY A 94 19.03 -1.39 6.42
C GLY A 94 17.68 -2.10 6.32
N GLY A 95 16.92 -1.86 5.24
CA GLY A 95 15.68 -2.56 4.95
C GLY A 95 15.90 -3.84 4.13
N ILE A 96 14.83 -4.59 3.95
CA ILE A 96 14.77 -5.78 3.08
C ILE A 96 13.64 -5.53 2.09
N PRO A 97 13.87 -5.63 0.76
CA PRO A 97 12.77 -5.61 -0.20
C PRO A 97 11.80 -6.77 0.08
N ALA A 98 10.56 -6.45 0.42
CA ALA A 98 9.60 -7.47 0.85
C ALA A 98 9.21 -8.47 -0.24
N PRO A 99 9.14 -8.08 -1.55
CA PRO A 99 8.82 -9.03 -2.62
C PRO A 99 9.92 -10.07 -2.84
N LEU A 100 11.18 -9.75 -2.54
CA LEU A 100 12.32 -10.60 -2.86
C LEU A 100 12.23 -11.95 -2.14
N ASN A 101 12.19 -13.02 -2.92
CA ASN A 101 12.00 -14.42 -2.48
C ASN A 101 10.63 -14.73 -1.85
N TYR A 102 9.67 -13.79 -1.87
CA TYR A 102 8.31 -14.08 -1.44
C TYR A 102 7.63 -14.99 -2.47
N GLU A 103 7.22 -16.18 -2.05
CA GLU A 103 6.61 -17.22 -2.92
C GLU A 103 7.39 -17.51 -4.22
N GLY A 104 8.71 -17.31 -4.18
CA GLY A 104 9.59 -17.53 -5.33
C GLY A 104 9.75 -16.34 -6.28
N PHE A 105 9.22 -15.16 -5.92
CA PHE A 105 9.42 -13.94 -6.70
C PHE A 105 10.89 -13.49 -6.60
N PRO A 106 11.64 -13.38 -7.72
CA PRO A 106 13.09 -13.23 -7.66
C PRO A 106 13.59 -11.78 -7.64
N TYR A 107 12.70 -10.80 -7.56
CA TYR A 107 13.02 -9.38 -7.69
C TYR A 107 12.65 -8.58 -6.44
N SER A 108 13.18 -7.35 -6.36
CA SER A 108 13.00 -6.45 -5.21
C SER A 108 11.79 -5.53 -5.33
N VAL A 109 11.21 -5.45 -6.52
CA VAL A 109 10.14 -4.50 -6.88
C VAL A 109 9.26 -5.10 -7.97
N CYS A 110 8.01 -4.65 -8.04
CA CYS A 110 7.18 -4.89 -9.22
C CYS A 110 7.21 -3.68 -10.15
N THR A 111 7.41 -3.94 -11.46
CA THR A 111 7.47 -2.89 -12.51
C THR A 111 6.44 -3.21 -13.58
N SER A 112 5.34 -2.46 -13.62
CA SER A 112 4.22 -2.72 -14.52
C SER A 112 4.11 -1.62 -15.58
N VAL A 113 4.44 -1.96 -16.83
CA VAL A 113 4.51 -1.02 -17.96
C VAL A 113 3.22 -1.07 -18.77
N ASN A 114 2.65 0.09 -19.07
CA ASN A 114 1.46 0.30 -19.91
C ASN A 114 0.24 -0.51 -19.45
N ASP A 115 -0.16 -1.51 -20.23
CA ASP A 115 -1.34 -2.37 -20.01
C ASP A 115 -1.10 -3.53 -19.02
N GLN A 116 0.10 -3.67 -18.51
CA GLN A 116 0.40 -4.59 -17.43
C GLN A 116 -0.20 -4.05 -16.11
N VAL A 117 -1.23 -4.74 -15.61
CA VAL A 117 -2.05 -4.22 -14.49
C VAL A 117 -1.25 -4.13 -13.18
N CYS A 118 -0.55 -5.21 -12.80
CA CYS A 118 0.25 -5.29 -11.58
C CYS A 118 1.28 -6.43 -11.67
N HIS A 119 2.17 -6.50 -10.67
CA HIS A 119 3.16 -7.56 -10.46
C HIS A 119 4.06 -7.82 -11.67
N GLY A 120 4.36 -6.78 -12.45
CA GLY A 120 5.30 -6.89 -13.57
C GLY A 120 6.71 -7.25 -13.09
N PHE A 121 7.32 -8.22 -13.78
CA PHE A 121 8.67 -8.68 -13.47
C PHE A 121 9.69 -7.74 -14.08
N PRO A 122 10.62 -7.20 -13.32
CA PRO A 122 11.78 -6.49 -13.85
C PRO A 122 12.55 -7.37 -14.84
N SER A 123 12.98 -6.77 -15.97
CA SER A 123 13.71 -7.47 -17.00
C SER A 123 14.70 -6.53 -17.70
N PRO A 124 15.90 -7.01 -18.08
CA PRO A 124 16.82 -6.25 -18.92
C PRO A 124 16.30 -6.04 -20.35
N ASP A 125 15.34 -6.84 -20.79
CA ASP A 125 14.75 -6.76 -22.13
C ASP A 125 13.58 -5.78 -22.23
N VAL A 126 13.01 -5.36 -21.09
CA VAL A 126 11.94 -4.37 -21.01
C VAL A 126 12.56 -2.99 -20.84
N ILE A 127 12.74 -2.31 -21.97
CA ILE A 127 13.34 -0.98 -22.06
C ILE A 127 12.24 0.07 -22.16
N LEU A 128 12.27 1.05 -21.29
CA LEU A 128 11.32 2.17 -21.26
C LEU A 128 11.46 3.06 -22.49
N LYS A 129 10.35 3.46 -23.07
CA LYS A 129 10.29 4.30 -24.28
C LYS A 129 9.46 5.55 -24.01
N SER A 130 9.73 6.60 -24.76
CA SER A 130 8.85 7.77 -24.77
C SER A 130 7.41 7.36 -25.08
N GLY A 131 6.46 7.84 -24.30
CA GLY A 131 5.06 7.45 -24.36
C GLY A 131 4.66 6.31 -23.43
N ASP A 132 5.59 5.69 -22.72
CA ASP A 132 5.26 4.68 -21.71
C ASP A 132 4.79 5.31 -20.40
N ILE A 133 3.90 4.62 -19.71
CA ILE A 133 3.61 4.81 -18.30
C ILE A 133 4.05 3.56 -17.54
N ILE A 134 4.61 3.72 -16.36
CA ILE A 134 5.08 2.60 -15.55
C ILE A 134 4.66 2.80 -14.08
N ASN A 135 4.10 1.76 -13.48
CA ASN A 135 3.96 1.67 -12.04
C ASN A 135 5.21 1.00 -11.45
N VAL A 136 5.82 1.64 -10.48
CA VAL A 136 6.89 1.06 -9.66
C VAL A 136 6.35 0.87 -8.25
N ASP A 137 6.29 -0.39 -7.82
CA ASP A 137 5.63 -0.81 -6.59
C ASP A 137 6.64 -1.43 -5.63
N CYS A 138 6.96 -0.67 -4.57
CA CYS A 138 8.00 -0.97 -3.60
C CYS A 138 7.39 -1.36 -2.25
N SER A 139 7.78 -2.50 -1.73
CA SER A 139 7.47 -2.91 -0.36
C SER A 139 8.75 -3.18 0.42
N THR A 140 8.84 -2.67 1.65
CA THR A 140 10.04 -2.78 2.49
C THR A 140 9.70 -3.40 3.84
N ILE A 141 10.60 -4.25 4.33
CA ILE A 141 10.60 -4.74 5.71
C ILE A 141 11.75 -4.07 6.45
N LEU A 142 11.44 -3.36 7.54
CA LEU A 142 12.43 -2.82 8.46
C LEU A 142 12.12 -3.28 9.87
N ASN A 143 13.06 -4.00 10.53
CA ASN A 143 12.89 -4.51 11.88
C ASN A 143 11.57 -5.30 12.09
N GLY A 144 11.13 -6.05 11.06
CA GLY A 144 9.88 -6.83 11.08
C GLY A 144 8.60 -6.04 10.82
N TYR A 145 8.70 -4.76 10.48
CA TYR A 145 7.56 -3.91 10.10
C TYR A 145 7.57 -3.62 8.61
N PHE A 146 6.40 -3.77 8.00
CA PHE A 146 6.20 -3.62 6.57
C PHE A 146 5.72 -2.22 6.24
N SER A 147 6.20 -1.72 5.11
CA SER A 147 5.61 -0.59 4.39
C SER A 147 5.44 -0.95 2.93
N ASP A 148 4.45 -0.36 2.29
CA ASP A 148 4.09 -0.62 0.92
C ASP A 148 3.64 0.69 0.26
N SER A 149 4.17 0.97 -0.93
CA SER A 149 3.80 2.16 -1.69
C SER A 149 4.24 2.06 -3.15
N SER A 150 3.42 2.57 -4.04
CA SER A 150 3.72 2.62 -5.45
C SER A 150 3.62 4.04 -6.01
N ARG A 151 4.27 4.26 -7.17
CA ARG A 151 4.19 5.51 -7.91
C ARG A 151 4.15 5.25 -9.40
N MET A 152 3.27 6.01 -10.09
CA MET A 152 3.25 6.05 -11.54
C MET A 152 4.24 7.06 -12.08
N PHE A 153 4.96 6.68 -13.14
CA PHE A 153 5.88 7.54 -13.87
C PHE A 153 5.47 7.59 -15.35
N CYS A 154 5.52 8.80 -15.90
CA CYS A 154 5.32 9.05 -17.34
C CYS A 154 6.68 9.24 -17.99
N ILE A 155 6.97 8.50 -19.05
CA ILE A 155 8.26 8.50 -19.73
C ILE A 155 8.17 9.32 -21.02
N GLY A 156 8.94 10.40 -21.10
CA GLY A 156 8.93 11.27 -22.28
C GLY A 156 7.53 11.85 -22.60
N ASP A 157 7.18 11.85 -23.87
CA ASP A 157 5.92 12.42 -24.38
C ASP A 157 4.80 11.38 -24.34
N VAL A 158 4.02 11.35 -23.26
CA VAL A 158 2.86 10.45 -23.08
C VAL A 158 1.62 11.02 -23.73
N SER A 159 0.78 10.16 -24.30
CA SER A 159 -0.49 10.60 -24.88
C SER A 159 -1.40 11.26 -23.83
N PRO A 160 -2.29 12.19 -24.26
CA PRO A 160 -3.24 12.83 -23.36
C PRO A 160 -4.13 11.82 -22.60
N GLU A 161 -4.48 10.70 -23.23
CA GLU A 161 -5.31 9.65 -22.65
C GLU A 161 -4.57 8.95 -21.49
N LYS A 162 -3.31 8.55 -21.71
CA LYS A 162 -2.48 7.92 -20.68
C LYS A 162 -2.22 8.90 -19.52
N LYS A 163 -1.91 10.16 -19.84
CA LYS A 163 -1.72 11.19 -18.82
C LYS A 163 -3.00 11.38 -17.99
N LYS A 164 -4.16 11.49 -18.66
CA LYS A 164 -5.45 11.59 -17.97
C LYS A 164 -5.70 10.39 -17.06
N LEU A 165 -5.38 9.17 -17.51
CA LEU A 165 -5.52 7.96 -16.70
C LEU A 165 -4.70 8.05 -15.41
N VAL A 166 -3.43 8.45 -15.52
CA VAL A 166 -2.52 8.60 -14.36
C VAL A 166 -3.05 9.68 -13.40
N ASP A 167 -3.42 10.85 -13.91
CA ASP A 167 -3.89 11.97 -13.11
C ASP A 167 -5.20 11.63 -12.39
N VAL A 168 -6.19 11.06 -13.10
CA VAL A 168 -7.49 10.66 -12.54
C VAL A 168 -7.31 9.56 -11.48
N THR A 169 -6.44 8.57 -11.72
CA THR A 169 -6.17 7.50 -10.76
C THR A 169 -5.56 8.06 -9.48
N LYS A 170 -4.61 8.99 -9.60
CA LYS A 170 -4.02 9.68 -8.45
C LYS A 170 -5.06 10.45 -7.64
N GLU A 171 -5.91 11.22 -8.32
CA GLU A 171 -6.98 11.98 -7.64
C GLU A 171 -8.01 11.05 -6.99
N ALA A 172 -8.40 9.96 -7.67
CA ALA A 172 -9.30 8.95 -7.11
C ALA A 172 -8.74 8.35 -5.80
N MET A 173 -7.45 8.01 -5.79
CA MET A 173 -6.76 7.55 -4.58
C MET A 173 -6.86 8.58 -3.45
N LEU A 174 -6.60 9.85 -3.73
CA LEU A 174 -6.69 10.93 -2.73
C LEU A 174 -8.12 11.10 -2.21
N LYS A 175 -9.14 11.01 -3.08
CA LYS A 175 -10.56 11.01 -2.68
C LYS A 175 -10.91 9.84 -1.76
N GLY A 176 -10.36 8.66 -2.06
CA GLY A 176 -10.48 7.49 -1.18
C GLY A 176 -9.85 7.73 0.19
N LEU A 177 -8.63 8.29 0.23
CA LEU A 177 -7.94 8.59 1.48
C LEU A 177 -8.67 9.61 2.36
N GLU A 178 -9.38 10.59 1.77
CA GLU A 178 -10.22 11.55 2.51
C GLU A 178 -11.33 10.87 3.33
N GLN A 179 -11.73 9.64 2.97
CA GLN A 179 -12.74 8.86 3.69
C GLN A 179 -12.16 8.06 4.86
N VAL A 180 -10.84 7.92 4.96
CA VAL A 180 -10.19 7.20 6.06
C VAL A 180 -10.30 8.01 7.35
N LYS A 181 -11.31 7.70 8.14
CA LYS A 181 -11.64 8.39 9.40
C LYS A 181 -11.82 7.36 10.53
N PRO A 182 -11.53 7.75 11.78
CA PRO A 182 -11.84 6.87 12.91
C PRO A 182 -13.31 6.45 12.89
N TRP A 183 -13.56 5.13 12.96
CA TRP A 183 -14.90 4.52 12.93
C TRP A 183 -15.64 4.59 11.58
N GLY A 184 -14.98 5.00 10.51
CA GLY A 184 -15.48 4.87 9.13
C GLY A 184 -15.41 3.41 8.66
N PHE A 185 -16.04 3.13 7.53
CA PHE A 185 -16.00 1.82 6.90
C PHE A 185 -14.98 1.79 5.76
N LEU A 186 -14.33 0.64 5.57
CA LEU A 186 -13.41 0.47 4.45
C LEU A 186 -14.13 0.65 3.09
N GLY A 187 -15.41 0.26 3.03
CA GLY A 187 -16.24 0.45 1.84
C GLY A 187 -16.45 1.92 1.44
N ASP A 188 -16.40 2.87 2.39
CA ASP A 188 -16.53 4.30 2.09
C ASP A 188 -15.39 4.79 1.20
N MET A 189 -14.17 4.28 1.43
CA MET A 189 -13.00 4.57 0.58
C MET A 189 -13.21 4.02 -0.85
N GLY A 190 -13.62 2.76 -0.97
CA GLY A 190 -13.89 2.14 -2.27
C GLY A 190 -15.01 2.85 -3.04
N GLN A 191 -16.08 3.25 -2.35
CA GLN A 191 -17.19 3.99 -2.97
C GLN A 191 -16.73 5.35 -3.49
N ALA A 192 -15.95 6.11 -2.73
CA ALA A 192 -15.46 7.42 -3.15
C ALA A 192 -14.54 7.31 -4.38
N VAL A 193 -13.67 6.29 -4.44
CA VAL A 193 -12.86 6.00 -5.62
C VAL A 193 -13.73 5.69 -6.82
N HIS A 194 -14.70 4.78 -6.66
CA HIS A 194 -15.62 4.37 -7.71
C HIS A 194 -16.40 5.57 -8.28
N ASP A 195 -16.99 6.39 -7.42
CA ASP A 195 -17.81 7.52 -7.83
C ASP A 195 -16.98 8.55 -8.63
N TYR A 196 -15.77 8.85 -8.15
CA TYR A 196 -14.88 9.78 -8.85
C TYR A 196 -14.44 9.27 -10.23
N VAL A 197 -14.06 8.01 -10.32
CA VAL A 197 -13.63 7.38 -11.58
C VAL A 197 -14.79 7.31 -12.59
N SER A 198 -15.99 6.96 -12.12
CA SER A 198 -17.18 6.82 -12.97
C SER A 198 -17.54 8.11 -13.70
N VAL A 199 -17.45 9.27 -13.02
CA VAL A 199 -17.72 10.57 -13.65
C VAL A 199 -16.56 11.06 -14.53
N SER A 200 -15.36 10.53 -14.34
CA SER A 200 -14.17 10.87 -15.13
C SER A 200 -14.07 10.12 -16.46
N TYR A 201 -15.02 9.25 -16.76
CA TYR A 201 -15.06 8.37 -17.95
C TYR A 201 -13.82 7.48 -18.09
N THR A 202 -13.16 7.21 -16.99
CA THR A 202 -12.07 6.25 -16.96
C THR A 202 -12.70 4.94 -16.55
N HIS A 203 -13.00 4.06 -17.51
CA HIS A 203 -13.49 2.71 -17.21
C HIS A 203 -12.33 1.90 -16.62
N LEU A 204 -12.06 2.11 -15.35
CA LEU A 204 -11.37 1.12 -14.56
C LEU A 204 -12.34 -0.06 -14.47
N ARG A 205 -12.11 -1.10 -15.25
CA ARG A 205 -12.68 -2.40 -14.98
C ARG A 205 -12.00 -2.92 -13.71
N ALA A 206 -12.50 -2.48 -12.57
CA ALA A 206 -12.29 -3.20 -11.32
C ALA A 206 -13.09 -4.51 -11.41
N HIS A 207 -12.61 -5.44 -12.22
CA HIS A 207 -13.01 -6.83 -12.19
C HIS A 207 -12.01 -7.63 -11.36
N GLU A 208 -11.69 -7.12 -10.20
CA GLU A 208 -11.13 -7.94 -9.14
C GLU A 208 -11.96 -7.75 -7.89
N THR A 209 -13.20 -8.19 -7.95
CA THR A 209 -13.82 -8.75 -6.78
C THR A 209 -13.11 -10.07 -6.54
N ARG A 210 -12.01 -10.06 -5.80
CA ARG A 210 -11.54 -11.26 -5.15
C ARG A 210 -12.64 -11.72 -4.22
N HIS A 211 -13.35 -12.74 -4.66
CA HIS A 211 -14.08 -13.63 -3.80
C HIS A 211 -13.06 -14.60 -3.22
N ASP A 212 -12.57 -14.29 -2.02
CA ASP A 212 -11.95 -15.22 -1.10
C ASP A 212 -12.52 -14.97 0.30
#